data_a711c4fb62da26867e4e26d6a5430411
#
_entry.id   a711c4fb62da26867e4e26d6a5430411
#
_cell.length_a   1.000
_cell.length_b   1.000
_cell.length_c   1.000
_cell.angle_alpha   90.00
_cell.angle_beta   90.00
_cell.angle_gamma   90.00
#
_symmetry.space_group_name_H-M   'P 1'
#
loop_
_entity.id
_entity.type
_entity.pdbx_description
1 polymer ?
#
loop_
_entity_poly.entity_id
_entity_poly.type
_entity_poly.pdbx_seq_one_letter_code
_entity_poly.pdbx_strand_id
1 'polypeptide(L)'
;MKTKLTLFLVIAIGLIAFALQSFSIKTIGEPWKKEQLMEPSELAVIINNPNAKKPIIYSVGPGADIKGSIEMGAAQEKENFDKFRAALSKLDKNTEIVLLCGCCPFEHCPNIRPAFKLLNEMNFTNHKLLNLPHNLKVDWIDKGYPMNQ
;
A
#
# COMPACT_ATOMS: atom_id res chain seq x y z
N MET A 1 8.84 61.33 -10.87
CA MET A 1 8.65 60.20 -11.79
C MET A 1 9.38 58.92 -11.36
N LYS A 2 10.61 58.99 -10.84
CA LYS A 2 11.43 57.83 -10.44
C LYS A 2 10.87 57.03 -9.27
N THR A 3 10.24 57.64 -8.28
CA THR A 3 9.64 56.97 -7.10
C THR A 3 8.42 56.12 -7.40
N LYS A 4 7.56 56.51 -8.39
CA LYS A 4 6.39 55.72 -8.79
C LYS A 4 6.79 54.48 -9.56
N LEU A 5 7.84 54.54 -10.38
CA LEU A 5 8.34 53.39 -11.16
C LEU A 5 8.94 52.32 -10.24
N THR A 6 9.72 52.72 -9.20
CA THR A 6 10.27 51.80 -8.20
C THR A 6 9.18 51.07 -7.39
N LEU A 7 8.12 51.76 -7.02
CA LEU A 7 7.00 51.15 -6.29
C LEU A 7 6.27 50.11 -7.12
N PHE A 8 6.02 50.39 -8.42
CA PHE A 8 5.43 49.39 -9.33
C PHE A 8 6.32 48.15 -9.54
N LEU A 9 7.62 48.34 -9.61
CA LEU A 9 8.57 47.22 -9.77
C LEU A 9 8.59 46.30 -8.55
N VAL A 10 8.56 46.84 -7.34
CA VAL A 10 8.52 46.07 -6.08
C VAL A 10 7.20 45.30 -5.93
N ILE A 11 6.08 45.87 -6.31
CA ILE A 11 4.76 45.20 -6.27
C ILE A 11 4.72 44.05 -7.29
N ALA A 12 5.25 44.28 -8.50
CA ALA A 12 5.31 43.22 -9.54
C ALA A 12 6.16 42.04 -9.12
N ILE A 13 7.33 42.28 -8.50
CA ILE A 13 8.23 41.20 -7.99
C ILE A 13 7.55 40.45 -6.83
N GLY A 14 6.86 41.15 -5.94
CA GLY A 14 6.12 40.53 -4.83
C GLY A 14 4.99 39.59 -5.31
N LEU A 15 4.25 39.99 -6.35
CA LEU A 15 3.18 39.19 -6.94
C LEU A 15 3.71 37.93 -7.66
N ILE A 16 4.85 38.05 -8.34
CA ILE A 16 5.50 36.89 -9.00
C ILE A 16 6.03 35.89 -7.95
N ALA A 17 6.64 36.36 -6.86
CA ALA A 17 7.10 35.50 -5.77
C ALA A 17 5.95 34.78 -5.07
N PHE A 18 4.79 35.40 -4.92
CA PHE A 18 3.59 34.78 -4.33
C PHE A 18 2.99 33.73 -5.24
N ALA A 19 3.01 33.92 -6.56
CA ALA A 19 2.49 32.96 -7.54
C ALA A 19 3.33 31.68 -7.63
N LEU A 20 4.63 31.74 -7.33
CA LEU A 20 5.55 30.59 -7.36
C LEU A 20 5.39 29.65 -6.15
N GLN A 21 4.76 30.10 -5.07
CA GLN A 21 4.57 29.26 -3.87
C GLN A 21 3.33 28.35 -3.94
N SER A 22 2.48 28.49 -4.95
CA SER A 22 1.18 27.83 -5.00
C SER A 22 1.15 26.50 -5.78
N PHE A 23 2.26 26.05 -6.37
CA PHE A 23 2.34 24.77 -7.07
C PHE A 23 3.19 23.74 -6.32
N SER A 24 2.78 23.41 -5.09
CA SER A 24 3.19 22.16 -4.49
C SER A 24 2.31 21.06 -5.10
N ILE A 25 2.73 20.49 -6.23
CA ILE A 25 2.17 19.22 -6.71
C ILE A 25 2.50 18.21 -5.61
N LYS A 26 1.50 17.95 -4.77
CA LYS A 26 1.56 16.83 -3.83
C LYS A 26 1.55 15.58 -4.69
N THR A 27 2.71 15.12 -5.10
CA THR A 27 2.90 13.76 -5.64
C THR A 27 2.29 12.87 -4.57
N ILE A 28 1.16 12.23 -4.90
CA ILE A 28 0.57 11.21 -4.04
C ILE A 28 1.57 10.05 -4.13
N GLY A 29 2.57 10.08 -3.24
CA GLY A 29 3.55 9.00 -3.11
C GLY A 29 2.82 7.71 -2.77
N GLU A 30 3.48 6.60 -3.02
CA GLU A 30 2.99 5.29 -2.62
C GLU A 30 2.72 5.29 -1.10
N PRO A 31 1.63 4.64 -0.63
CA PRO A 31 1.33 4.60 0.80
C PRO A 31 2.30 3.70 1.60
N TRP A 32 3.16 2.95 0.91
CA TRP A 32 4.21 2.09 1.49
C TRP A 32 5.60 2.64 1.22
N LYS A 33 6.54 2.21 2.05
CA LYS A 33 7.97 2.41 1.86
C LYS A 33 8.59 1.16 1.24
N LYS A 34 9.78 1.29 0.66
CA LYS A 34 10.51 0.16 0.06
C LYS A 34 10.76 -0.97 1.07
N GLU A 35 11.03 -0.61 2.32
CA GLU A 35 11.30 -1.57 3.42
C GLU A 35 10.04 -2.33 3.86
N GLN A 36 8.86 -1.87 3.43
CA GLN A 36 7.59 -2.55 3.68
C GLN A 36 7.21 -3.52 2.55
N LEU A 37 8.01 -3.63 1.49
CA LEU A 37 7.84 -4.67 0.48
C LEU A 37 8.47 -5.97 0.98
N MET A 38 7.71 -7.07 0.90
CA MET A 38 8.16 -8.42 1.23
C MET A 38 8.29 -9.22 -0.06
N GLU A 39 9.45 -9.84 -0.27
CA GLU A 39 9.65 -10.68 -1.45
C GLU A 39 8.82 -11.98 -1.36
N PRO A 40 8.24 -12.45 -2.47
CA PRO A 40 7.48 -13.70 -2.52
C PRO A 40 8.24 -14.91 -1.96
N SER A 41 9.53 -15.02 -2.24
CA SER A 41 10.38 -16.08 -1.73
C SER A 41 10.52 -16.06 -0.20
N GLU A 42 10.59 -14.85 0.40
CA GLU A 42 10.66 -14.68 1.85
C GLU A 42 9.38 -15.21 2.52
N LEU A 43 8.21 -14.81 2.02
CA LEU A 43 6.93 -15.28 2.54
C LEU A 43 6.76 -16.80 2.34
N ALA A 44 7.16 -17.33 1.19
CA ALA A 44 7.07 -18.77 0.90
C ALA A 44 7.91 -19.61 1.88
N VAL A 45 9.10 -19.14 2.24
CA VAL A 45 9.96 -19.79 3.26
C VAL A 45 9.27 -19.77 4.62
N ILE A 46 8.69 -18.64 5.02
CA ILE A 46 7.96 -18.50 6.29
C ILE A 46 6.76 -19.46 6.34
N ILE A 47 5.98 -19.54 5.26
CA ILE A 47 4.80 -20.41 5.18
C ILE A 47 5.18 -21.88 5.29
N ASN A 48 6.27 -22.30 4.65
CA ASN A 48 6.72 -23.69 4.63
C ASN A 48 7.43 -24.12 5.91
N ASN A 49 7.93 -23.21 6.72
CA ASN A 49 8.61 -23.54 7.96
C ASN A 49 7.57 -23.77 9.09
N PRO A 50 7.39 -24.99 9.60
CA PRO A 50 6.41 -25.27 10.66
C PRO A 50 6.74 -24.59 11.99
N ASN A 51 7.99 -24.21 12.21
CA ASN A 51 8.45 -23.57 13.44
C ASN A 51 8.48 -22.04 13.36
N ALA A 52 8.25 -21.45 12.18
CA ALA A 52 8.22 -20.01 12.05
C ALA A 52 6.91 -19.43 12.56
N LYS A 53 7.01 -18.29 13.27
CA LYS A 53 5.84 -17.44 13.52
C LYS A 53 5.35 -16.89 12.17
N LYS A 54 4.09 -17.14 11.87
CA LYS A 54 3.50 -16.73 10.59
C LYS A 54 2.79 -15.39 10.74
N PRO A 55 2.96 -14.47 9.77
CA PRO A 55 2.16 -13.26 9.71
C PRO A 55 0.69 -13.60 9.43
N ILE A 56 -0.22 -12.69 9.74
CA ILE A 56 -1.57 -12.74 9.20
C ILE A 56 -1.51 -12.26 7.76
N ILE A 57 -1.94 -13.10 6.82
CA ILE A 57 -1.90 -12.80 5.39
C ILE A 57 -3.32 -12.43 4.95
N TYR A 58 -3.54 -11.18 4.51
CA TYR A 58 -4.81 -10.74 3.98
C TYR A 58 -4.75 -10.57 2.46
N SER A 59 -5.63 -11.28 1.76
CA SER A 59 -5.92 -11.06 0.35
C SER A 59 -7.03 -10.01 0.23
N VAL A 60 -6.72 -8.87 -0.41
CA VAL A 60 -7.64 -7.74 -0.55
C VAL A 60 -8.09 -7.50 -1.99
N GLY A 61 -8.03 -8.55 -2.81
CA GLY A 61 -8.47 -8.54 -4.18
C GLY A 61 -8.79 -9.94 -4.69
N PRO A 62 -9.38 -10.09 -5.87
CA PRO A 62 -9.74 -11.39 -6.42
C PRO A 62 -8.51 -12.22 -6.78
N GLY A 63 -8.65 -13.55 -6.72
CA GLY A 63 -7.70 -14.51 -7.28
C GLY A 63 -6.42 -14.75 -6.48
N ALA A 64 -6.41 -14.41 -5.21
CA ALA A 64 -5.24 -14.64 -4.36
C ALA A 64 -5.54 -15.70 -3.30
N ASP A 65 -5.12 -16.93 -3.52
CA ASP A 65 -5.32 -18.07 -2.62
C ASP A 65 -3.98 -18.67 -2.16
N ILE A 66 -3.14 -17.82 -1.61
CA ILE A 66 -1.88 -18.24 -0.97
C ILE A 66 -2.19 -19.02 0.30
N LYS A 67 -1.43 -20.08 0.56
CA LYS A 67 -1.61 -20.92 1.75
C LYS A 67 -1.65 -20.11 3.03
N GLY A 68 -2.77 -20.22 3.74
CA GLY A 68 -3.01 -19.51 4.99
C GLY A 68 -3.47 -18.05 4.85
N SER A 69 -3.76 -17.59 3.64
CA SER A 69 -4.34 -16.26 3.45
C SER A 69 -5.82 -16.22 3.86
N ILE A 70 -6.24 -15.06 4.34
CA ILE A 70 -7.62 -14.74 4.69
C ILE A 70 -8.18 -13.83 3.61
N GLU A 71 -9.22 -14.27 2.93
CA GLU A 71 -9.82 -13.53 1.83
C GLU A 71 -10.79 -12.46 2.34
N MET A 72 -10.51 -11.22 1.98
CA MET A 72 -11.34 -10.05 2.34
C MET A 72 -12.25 -9.60 1.20
N GLY A 73 -11.95 -10.01 -0.04
CA GLY A 73 -12.58 -9.50 -1.25
C GLY A 73 -11.91 -8.21 -1.74
N ALA A 74 -12.41 -7.66 -2.84
CA ALA A 74 -11.86 -6.46 -3.46
C ALA A 74 -12.03 -5.23 -2.54
N ALA A 75 -10.93 -4.69 -2.03
CA ALA A 75 -10.96 -3.58 -1.05
C ALA A 75 -11.43 -2.24 -1.64
N GLN A 76 -11.56 -2.11 -2.96
CA GLN A 76 -12.23 -0.97 -3.59
C GLN A 76 -13.75 -0.98 -3.35
N GLU A 77 -14.33 -2.13 -3.00
CA GLU A 77 -15.74 -2.28 -2.67
C GLU A 77 -15.96 -1.97 -1.19
N LYS A 78 -16.93 -1.11 -0.90
CA LYS A 78 -17.19 -0.61 0.45
C LYS A 78 -17.43 -1.72 1.46
N GLU A 79 -18.21 -2.74 1.12
CA GLU A 79 -18.53 -3.85 2.02
C GLU A 79 -17.28 -4.64 2.41
N ASN A 80 -16.43 -4.97 1.44
CA ASN A 80 -15.18 -5.68 1.66
C ASN A 80 -14.18 -4.83 2.47
N PHE A 81 -14.13 -3.53 2.19
CA PHE A 81 -13.30 -2.60 2.94
C PHE A 81 -13.73 -2.47 4.40
N ASP A 82 -15.05 -2.40 4.65
CA ASP A 82 -15.60 -2.34 6.01
C ASP A 82 -15.36 -3.67 6.76
N LYS A 83 -15.49 -4.82 6.07
CA LYS A 83 -15.14 -6.15 6.60
C LYS A 83 -13.65 -6.20 6.99
N PHE A 84 -12.77 -5.71 6.15
CA PHE A 84 -11.34 -5.65 6.43
C PHE A 84 -11.03 -4.75 7.63
N ARG A 85 -11.62 -3.54 7.69
CA ARG A 85 -11.51 -2.63 8.84
C ARG A 85 -11.98 -3.30 10.14
N ALA A 86 -13.11 -4.01 10.11
CA ALA A 86 -13.63 -4.72 11.26
C ALA A 86 -12.71 -5.86 11.73
N ALA A 87 -12.06 -6.57 10.80
CA ALA A 87 -11.06 -7.58 11.15
C ALA A 87 -9.82 -6.94 11.82
N LEU A 88 -9.31 -5.84 11.27
CA LEU A 88 -8.16 -5.12 11.81
C LEU A 88 -8.43 -4.51 13.19
N SER A 89 -9.67 -4.10 13.49
CA SER A 89 -10.01 -3.49 14.78
C SER A 89 -9.85 -4.43 15.97
N LYS A 90 -9.75 -5.74 15.72
CA LYS A 90 -9.58 -6.78 16.74
C LYS A 90 -8.12 -7.15 17.02
N LEU A 91 -7.18 -6.55 16.29
CA LEU A 91 -5.76 -6.91 16.34
C LEU A 91 -4.93 -5.85 17.08
N ASP A 92 -3.86 -6.31 17.72
CA ASP A 92 -2.82 -5.43 18.24
C ASP A 92 -2.10 -4.69 17.11
N LYS A 93 -1.69 -3.45 17.36
CA LYS A 93 -1.09 -2.57 16.34
C LYS A 93 0.30 -3.01 15.85
N ASN A 94 0.96 -3.87 16.62
CA ASN A 94 2.24 -4.49 16.26
C ASN A 94 2.09 -5.89 15.64
N THR A 95 0.86 -6.35 15.39
CA THR A 95 0.61 -7.62 14.70
C THR A 95 1.29 -7.62 13.34
N GLU A 96 2.02 -8.69 13.04
CA GLU A 96 2.66 -8.86 11.75
C GLU A 96 1.60 -9.20 10.69
N ILE A 97 1.47 -8.34 9.68
CA ILE A 97 0.47 -8.44 8.62
C ILE A 97 1.16 -8.38 7.26
N VAL A 98 0.78 -9.26 6.36
CA VAL A 98 1.14 -9.19 4.94
C VAL A 98 -0.12 -8.98 4.12
N LEU A 99 -0.13 -7.91 3.31
CA LEU A 99 -1.18 -7.63 2.34
C LEU A 99 -0.79 -8.16 0.97
N LEU A 100 -1.76 -8.69 0.24
CA LEU A 100 -1.60 -9.03 -1.17
C LEU A 100 -2.89 -8.81 -1.97
N CYS A 101 -2.71 -8.62 -3.28
CA CYS A 101 -3.74 -8.72 -4.29
C CYS A 101 -3.17 -9.49 -5.48
N GLY A 102 -3.90 -10.49 -5.97
CA GLY A 102 -3.36 -11.41 -6.98
C GLY A 102 -3.60 -11.04 -8.43
N CYS A 103 -4.48 -10.06 -8.71
CA CYS A 103 -5.02 -9.85 -10.05
C CYS A 103 -4.14 -9.02 -10.99
N CYS A 104 -3.26 -8.18 -10.47
CA CYS A 104 -2.50 -7.19 -11.24
C CYS A 104 -1.21 -6.77 -10.54
N PRO A 105 -0.29 -6.06 -11.23
CA PRO A 105 0.85 -5.44 -10.59
C PRO A 105 0.41 -4.57 -9.41
N PHE A 106 1.06 -4.77 -8.24
CA PHE A 106 0.64 -4.09 -7.01
C PHE A 106 0.66 -2.56 -7.13
N GLU A 107 1.58 -2.00 -7.92
CA GLU A 107 1.70 -0.56 -8.16
C GLU A 107 0.45 0.05 -8.81
N HIS A 108 -0.29 -0.73 -9.59
CA HIS A 108 -1.49 -0.30 -10.30
C HIS A 108 -2.78 -0.88 -9.69
N CYS A 109 -2.67 -1.65 -8.59
CA CYS A 109 -3.79 -2.33 -8.01
C CYS A 109 -4.73 -1.37 -7.25
N PRO A 110 -6.01 -1.27 -7.63
CA PRO A 110 -6.96 -0.38 -6.97
C PRO A 110 -7.31 -0.83 -5.55
N ASN A 111 -7.06 -2.10 -5.20
CA ASN A 111 -7.38 -2.68 -3.91
C ASN A 111 -6.28 -2.47 -2.86
N ILE A 112 -5.01 -2.52 -3.28
CA ILE A 112 -3.86 -2.45 -2.38
C ILE A 112 -3.74 -1.07 -1.73
N ARG A 113 -3.87 0.01 -2.52
CA ARG A 113 -3.67 1.37 -2.01
C ARG A 113 -4.62 1.73 -0.85
N PRO A 114 -5.94 1.56 -0.98
CA PRO A 114 -6.86 1.85 0.12
C PRO A 114 -6.64 0.92 1.31
N ALA A 115 -6.35 -0.37 1.10
CA ALA A 115 -6.12 -1.31 2.18
C ALA A 115 -4.82 -1.01 2.95
N PHE A 116 -3.72 -0.69 2.26
CA PHE A 116 -2.46 -0.33 2.91
C PHE A 116 -2.55 1.02 3.65
N LYS A 117 -3.23 2.00 3.05
CA LYS A 117 -3.52 3.27 3.69
C LYS A 117 -4.33 3.09 4.97
N LEU A 118 -5.31 2.19 4.97
CA LEU A 118 -6.09 1.86 6.17
C LEU A 118 -5.22 1.33 7.30
N LEU A 119 -4.24 0.46 7.03
CA LEU A 119 -3.29 -0.01 8.04
C LEU A 119 -2.49 1.15 8.65
N ASN A 120 -2.01 2.07 7.80
CA ASN A 120 -1.30 3.27 8.27
C ASN A 120 -2.22 4.16 9.13
N GLU A 121 -3.45 4.42 8.70
CA GLU A 121 -4.44 5.23 9.42
C GLU A 121 -4.84 4.60 10.77
N MET A 122 -4.88 3.28 10.84
CA MET A 122 -5.15 2.54 12.07
C MET A 122 -3.91 2.36 12.95
N ASN A 123 -2.77 2.96 12.58
CA ASN A 123 -1.49 2.93 13.31
C ASN A 123 -0.90 1.52 13.49
N PHE A 124 -1.08 0.64 12.52
CA PHE A 124 -0.32 -0.61 12.50
C PHE A 124 1.14 -0.32 12.20
N THR A 125 2.06 -0.96 12.93
CA THR A 125 3.50 -0.69 12.86
C THR A 125 4.30 -1.81 12.21
N ASN A 126 3.71 -3.00 12.05
CA ASN A 126 4.38 -4.18 11.52
C ASN A 126 3.59 -4.80 10.37
N HIS A 127 3.39 -4.03 9.30
CA HIS A 127 2.70 -4.51 8.11
C HIS A 127 3.56 -4.37 6.87
N LYS A 128 3.44 -5.32 5.97
CA LYS A 128 4.16 -5.40 4.71
C LYS A 128 3.19 -5.62 3.54
N LEU A 129 3.65 -5.28 2.36
CA LEU A 129 2.99 -5.56 1.09
C LEU A 129 3.80 -6.64 0.36
N LEU A 130 3.14 -7.71 -0.07
CA LEU A 130 3.78 -8.73 -0.91
C LEU A 130 4.15 -8.12 -2.26
N ASN A 131 5.42 -8.18 -2.61
CA ASN A 131 5.98 -7.62 -3.84
C ASN A 131 5.62 -8.49 -5.05
N LEU A 132 4.49 -8.22 -5.68
CA LEU A 132 4.01 -8.90 -6.89
C LEU A 132 4.05 -7.92 -8.08
N PRO A 133 5.22 -7.70 -8.69
CA PRO A 133 5.37 -6.72 -9.77
C PRO A 133 4.60 -7.06 -11.05
N HIS A 134 4.19 -8.30 -11.24
CA HIS A 134 3.36 -8.73 -12.36
C HIS A 134 1.96 -9.15 -11.89
N ASN A 135 1.84 -10.28 -11.23
CA ASN A 135 0.62 -10.82 -10.65
C ASN A 135 0.94 -12.11 -9.87
N LEU A 136 -0.08 -12.65 -9.18
CA LEU A 136 0.09 -13.87 -8.40
C LEU A 136 0.55 -15.07 -9.25
N LYS A 137 0.08 -15.17 -10.51
CA LYS A 137 0.46 -16.29 -11.36
C LYS A 137 1.98 -16.31 -11.60
N VAL A 138 2.53 -15.20 -12.07
CA VAL A 138 3.94 -15.10 -12.47
C VAL A 138 4.88 -15.08 -11.26
N ASP A 139 4.51 -14.34 -10.22
CA ASP A 139 5.40 -14.04 -9.11
C ASP A 139 5.28 -15.04 -7.95
N TRP A 140 4.23 -15.92 -7.98
CA TRP A 140 4.00 -16.91 -6.93
C TRP A 140 3.73 -18.32 -7.47
N ILE A 141 2.67 -18.51 -8.28
CA ILE A 141 2.23 -19.84 -8.73
C ILE A 141 3.28 -20.50 -9.64
N ASP A 142 3.79 -19.78 -10.63
CA ASP A 142 4.80 -20.28 -11.58
C ASP A 142 6.16 -20.53 -10.89
N LYS A 143 6.35 -20.01 -9.66
CA LYS A 143 7.52 -20.29 -8.81
C LYS A 143 7.31 -21.53 -7.94
N GLY A 144 6.14 -22.15 -7.97
CA GLY A 144 5.82 -23.32 -7.14
C GLY A 144 5.68 -23.00 -5.64
N TYR A 145 5.36 -21.76 -5.29
CA TYR A 145 5.16 -21.36 -3.90
C TYR A 145 3.82 -21.86 -3.35
N PRO A 146 3.68 -22.00 -2.01
CA PRO A 146 2.57 -22.70 -1.40
C PRO A 146 1.21 -22.02 -1.62
N MET A 147 0.24 -22.80 -2.14
CA MET A 147 -1.15 -22.43 -2.33
C MET A 147 -2.05 -23.19 -1.35
N ASN A 148 -3.28 -22.69 -1.11
CA ASN A 148 -4.33 -23.49 -0.50
C ASN A 148 -4.69 -24.65 -1.46
N GLN A 149 -5.11 -25.79 -0.88
CA GLN A 149 -5.60 -26.95 -1.63
C GLN A 149 -7.10 -26.86 -1.86
#